data_5d3b80e8f969b053af8e005a97cbc591
#
_entry.id   5d3b80e8f969b053af8e005a97cbc591
#
_cell.length_a   1.000
_cell.length_b   1.000
_cell.length_c   1.000
_cell.angle_alpha   90.00
_cell.angle_beta   90.00
_cell.angle_gamma   90.00
#
_symmetry.space_group_name_H-M   'P 1'
#
loop_
_entity.id
_entity.type
_entity.pdbx_description
1 polymer ?
#
loop_
_entity_poly.entity_id
_entity_poly.type
_entity_poly.pdbx_seq_one_letter_code
_entity_poly.pdbx_strand_id
1 'polypeptide(L)'
;LSMGETPQPLRDRWFSAGPPYRLDERILRSAEFEQRDLISEDAVPNQSLIVCRNVIIYFDRSIQEELFERFYEALVPGGFLALGKVETLLGRARSLFRPVNNRQRIFRKPE
;
A
#
# COMPACT_ATOMS: atom_id res chain seq x y z
N LEU A 1 6.63 -1.27 -10.11
CA LEU A 1 5.47 -0.80 -10.86
C LEU A 1 5.73 -0.86 -12.36
N SER A 2 4.76 -1.35 -13.09
CA SER A 2 4.82 -1.32 -14.54
C SER A 2 4.49 0.07 -15.06
N MET A 3 5.41 0.68 -15.81
CA MET A 3 5.15 1.99 -16.42
C MET A 3 4.07 1.91 -17.48
N GLY A 4 3.82 0.74 -18.06
CA GLY A 4 2.73 0.56 -19.00
C GLY A 4 1.34 0.72 -18.40
N GLU A 5 1.20 0.55 -17.08
CA GLU A 5 -0.05 0.73 -16.36
C GLU A 5 -0.25 2.18 -15.90
N THR A 6 0.78 3.01 -15.99
CA THR A 6 0.71 4.41 -15.57
C THR A 6 0.15 5.27 -16.70
N PRO A 7 -0.92 6.05 -16.46
CA PRO A 7 -1.44 6.97 -17.48
C PRO A 7 -0.37 7.92 -17.99
N GLN A 8 -0.36 8.17 -19.30
CA GLN A 8 0.66 9.00 -19.94
C GLN A 8 0.82 10.40 -19.31
N PRO A 9 -0.25 11.12 -18.95
CA PRO A 9 -0.08 12.45 -18.33
C PRO A 9 0.68 12.40 -17.00
N LEU A 10 0.51 11.32 -16.21
CA LEU A 10 1.24 11.16 -14.96
C LEU A 10 2.70 10.81 -15.21
N ARG A 11 2.99 10.01 -16.24
CA ARG A 11 4.36 9.70 -16.64
C ARG A 11 5.11 10.96 -17.04
N ASP A 12 4.50 11.76 -17.91
CA ASP A 12 5.13 12.97 -18.45
C ASP A 12 5.39 14.00 -17.35
N ARG A 13 4.49 14.08 -16.37
CA ARG A 13 4.58 15.06 -15.29
C ARG A 13 5.63 14.69 -14.22
N TRP A 14 5.74 13.41 -13.86
CA TRP A 14 6.49 12.99 -12.69
C TRP A 14 7.73 12.14 -12.97
N PHE A 15 7.89 11.68 -14.20
CA PHE A 15 9.02 10.84 -14.59
C PHE A 15 9.74 11.44 -15.79
N SER A 16 11.04 11.10 -15.92
CA SER A 16 11.81 11.49 -17.09
C SER A 16 11.27 10.82 -18.35
N ALA A 17 11.53 11.41 -19.51
CA ALA A 17 11.18 10.82 -20.80
C ALA A 17 12.04 9.61 -21.08
N GLY A 18 11.41 8.46 -21.24
CA GLY A 18 12.08 7.22 -21.62
C GLY A 18 12.79 6.50 -20.47
N PRO A 19 13.10 5.19 -20.68
CA PRO A 19 13.79 4.36 -19.68
C PRO A 19 15.30 4.68 -19.61
N PRO A 20 15.94 4.54 -18.41
CA PRO A 20 15.26 4.33 -17.14
C PRO A 20 14.49 5.59 -16.71
N TYR A 21 13.27 5.38 -16.24
CA TYR A 21 12.47 6.48 -15.76
C TYR A 21 12.99 6.97 -14.40
N ARG A 22 13.14 8.29 -14.25
CA ARG A 22 13.52 8.91 -12.99
C ARG A 22 12.36 9.70 -12.43
N LEU A 23 12.12 9.55 -11.15
CA LEU A 23 11.09 10.29 -10.44
C LEU A 23 11.52 11.76 -10.29
N ASP A 24 10.56 12.67 -10.41
CA ASP A 24 10.81 14.10 -10.21
C ASP A 24 11.39 14.36 -8.82
N GLU A 25 12.41 15.25 -8.74
CA GLU A 25 13.07 15.55 -7.48
C GLU A 25 12.14 16.08 -6.40
N ARG A 26 11.07 16.78 -6.78
CA ARG A 26 10.09 17.28 -5.81
C ARG A 26 9.39 16.13 -5.09
N ILE A 27 9.13 15.04 -5.78
CA ILE A 27 8.55 13.84 -5.18
C ILE A 27 9.60 13.13 -4.33
N LEU A 28 10.82 12.99 -4.83
CA LEU A 28 11.90 12.36 -4.07
C LEU A 28 12.20 13.08 -2.76
N ARG A 29 12.14 14.41 -2.76
CA ARG A 29 12.35 15.20 -1.54
C ARG A 29 11.24 15.02 -0.51
N SER A 30 10.04 14.65 -0.95
CA SER A 30 8.91 14.39 -0.06
C SER A 30 8.85 12.95 0.44
N ALA A 31 9.77 12.09 0.00
CA ALA A 31 9.80 10.68 0.36
C ALA A 31 10.93 10.40 1.36
N GLU A 32 10.63 9.53 2.31
CA GLU A 32 11.61 8.98 3.23
C GLU A 32 11.72 7.48 3.00
N PHE A 33 12.95 6.97 3.00
CA PHE A 33 13.22 5.55 2.80
C PHE A 33 13.76 4.96 4.10
N GLU A 34 13.11 3.90 4.57
CA GLU A 34 13.51 3.19 5.78
C GLU A 34 13.54 1.70 5.50
N GLN A 35 14.52 1.03 6.10
CA GLN A 35 14.51 -0.42 6.14
C GLN A 35 13.79 -0.83 7.43
N ARG A 36 12.67 -1.56 7.29
CA ARG A 36 11.87 -2.02 8.42
C ARG A 36 11.56 -3.50 8.34
N ASP A 37 11.51 -4.13 9.49
CA ASP A 37 10.98 -5.47 9.62
C ASP A 37 9.48 -5.37 9.90
N LEU A 38 8.66 -5.76 8.92
CA LEU A 38 7.21 -5.66 9.04
C LEU A 38 6.63 -6.55 10.14
N ILE A 39 7.35 -7.58 10.54
CA ILE A 39 6.89 -8.55 11.54
C ILE A 39 7.18 -8.05 12.95
N SER A 40 8.38 -7.53 13.19
CA SER A 40 8.85 -7.17 14.53
C SER A 40 8.69 -5.69 14.88
N GLU A 41 8.52 -4.82 13.88
CA GLU A 41 8.39 -3.38 14.11
C GLU A 41 6.96 -2.91 13.89
N ASP A 42 6.54 -1.92 14.66
CA ASP A 42 5.24 -1.31 14.52
C ASP A 42 5.14 -0.52 13.21
N ALA A 43 3.96 -0.52 12.61
CA ALA A 43 3.69 0.30 11.45
C ALA A 43 3.72 1.79 11.82
N VAL A 44 4.13 2.63 10.87
CA VAL A 44 4.13 4.08 11.06
C VAL A 44 2.68 4.56 11.19
N PRO A 45 2.32 5.25 12.28
CA PRO A 45 0.92 5.65 12.53
C PRO A 45 0.47 6.83 11.67
N ASN A 46 -0.83 7.08 11.69
CA ASN A 46 -1.47 8.25 11.06
C ASN A 46 -1.30 8.30 9.55
N GLN A 47 -1.37 7.15 8.89
CA GLN A 47 -1.25 7.07 7.45
C GLN A 47 -2.61 7.24 6.77
N SER A 48 -2.63 7.98 5.67
CA SER A 48 -3.83 8.14 4.84
C SER A 48 -3.96 7.05 3.80
N LEU A 49 -2.83 6.47 3.39
CA LEU A 49 -2.77 5.40 2.40
C LEU A 49 -1.63 4.47 2.74
N ILE A 50 -1.93 3.19 2.76
CA ILE A 50 -0.91 2.13 2.84
C ILE A 50 -1.01 1.29 1.59
N VAL A 51 0.13 1.10 0.92
CA VAL A 51 0.23 0.22 -0.26
C VAL A 51 1.14 -0.94 0.09
N CYS A 52 0.61 -2.15 0.07
CA CYS A 52 1.37 -3.36 0.35
C CYS A 52 1.03 -4.40 -0.71
N ARG A 53 1.88 -4.53 -1.72
CA ARG A 53 1.63 -5.39 -2.88
C ARG A 53 2.70 -6.45 -3.04
N ASN A 54 2.27 -7.70 -3.24
CA ASN A 54 3.14 -8.83 -3.58
C ASN A 54 4.20 -9.14 -2.52
N VAL A 55 3.94 -8.80 -1.26
CA VAL A 55 4.85 -9.04 -0.13
C VAL A 55 4.23 -10.02 0.86
N ILE A 56 2.98 -9.81 1.20
CA ILE A 56 2.28 -10.56 2.26
C ILE A 56 2.08 -12.02 1.88
N ILE A 57 2.00 -12.34 0.60
CA ILE A 57 1.80 -13.70 0.10
C ILE A 57 2.90 -14.68 0.54
N TYR A 58 4.07 -14.15 0.94
CA TYR A 58 5.19 -14.97 1.39
C TYR A 58 5.15 -15.29 2.88
N PHE A 59 4.19 -14.75 3.62
CA PHE A 59 4.07 -14.95 5.06
C PHE A 59 2.98 -15.97 5.38
N ASP A 60 3.12 -16.62 6.56
CA ASP A 60 2.09 -17.50 7.08
C ASP A 60 0.78 -16.74 7.29
N ARG A 61 -0.33 -17.47 7.26
CA ARG A 61 -1.65 -16.89 7.43
C ARG A 61 -1.79 -16.09 8.74
N SER A 62 -1.26 -16.62 9.85
CA SER A 62 -1.33 -15.93 11.14
C SER A 62 -0.58 -14.60 11.12
N ILE A 63 0.56 -14.55 10.43
CA ILE A 63 1.34 -13.32 10.29
C ILE A 63 0.61 -12.35 9.37
N GLN A 64 0.00 -12.84 8.29
CA GLN A 64 -0.81 -12.00 7.42
C GLN A 64 -1.96 -11.33 8.17
N GLU A 65 -2.68 -12.09 8.99
CA GLU A 65 -3.78 -11.55 9.80
C GLU A 65 -3.29 -10.46 10.74
N GLU A 66 -2.16 -10.68 11.39
CA GLU A 66 -1.56 -9.69 12.30
C GLU A 66 -1.13 -8.42 11.56
N LEU A 67 -0.54 -8.56 10.39
CA LEU A 67 -0.12 -7.40 9.58
C LEU A 67 -1.32 -6.56 9.12
N PHE A 68 -2.39 -7.20 8.71
CA PHE A 68 -3.60 -6.47 8.31
C PHE A 68 -4.20 -5.68 9.47
N GLU A 69 -4.20 -6.24 10.67
CA GLU A 69 -4.66 -5.51 11.85
C GLU A 69 -3.76 -4.33 12.18
N ARG A 70 -2.45 -4.49 12.04
CA ARG A 70 -1.49 -3.39 12.22
C ARG A 70 -1.69 -2.28 11.20
N PHE A 71 -1.96 -2.64 9.95
CA PHE A 71 -2.25 -1.65 8.90
C PHE A 71 -3.54 -0.88 9.23
N TYR A 72 -4.55 -1.57 9.72
CA TYR A 72 -5.78 -0.92 10.14
C TYR A 72 -5.51 0.12 11.24
N GLU A 73 -4.74 -0.25 12.25
CA GLU A 73 -4.39 0.67 13.34
C GLU A 73 -3.54 1.85 12.87
N ALA A 74 -2.67 1.64 11.90
CA ALA A 74 -1.81 2.68 11.36
C ALA A 74 -2.55 3.68 10.48
N LEU A 75 -3.69 3.31 9.92
CA LEU A 75 -4.48 4.19 9.07
C LEU A 75 -5.34 5.14 9.90
N VAL A 76 -5.44 6.39 9.43
CA VAL A 76 -6.43 7.33 9.97
C VAL A 76 -7.85 6.87 9.56
N PRO A 77 -8.89 7.25 10.30
CA PRO A 77 -10.26 7.01 9.83
C PRO A 77 -10.48 7.61 8.44
N GLY A 78 -11.05 6.82 7.54
CA GLY A 78 -11.19 7.20 6.14
C GLY A 78 -9.97 6.88 5.28
N GLY A 79 -8.88 6.36 5.85
CA GLY A 79 -7.68 5.96 5.12
C GLY A 79 -7.89 4.72 4.26
N PHE A 80 -7.00 4.51 3.30
CA PHE A 80 -7.10 3.44 2.31
C PHE A 80 -5.93 2.45 2.42
N LEU A 81 -6.24 1.19 2.18
CA LEU A 81 -5.24 0.12 2.04
C LEU A 81 -5.35 -0.47 0.64
N ALA A 82 -4.24 -0.47 -0.10
CA ALA A 82 -4.16 -1.09 -1.42
C ALA A 82 -3.27 -2.34 -1.36
N LEU A 83 -3.83 -3.47 -1.77
CA LEU A 83 -3.14 -4.76 -1.80
C LEU A 83 -2.86 -5.19 -3.24
N GLY A 84 -1.98 -6.18 -3.40
CA GLY A 84 -1.77 -6.83 -4.69
C GLY A 84 -2.98 -7.66 -5.11
N LYS A 85 -3.08 -7.98 -6.40
CA LYS A 85 -4.24 -8.66 -6.98
C LYS A 85 -4.51 -10.04 -6.38
N VAL A 86 -3.47 -10.72 -5.92
CA VAL A 86 -3.58 -12.07 -5.33
C VAL A 86 -3.66 -12.04 -3.81
N GLU A 87 -3.51 -10.88 -3.21
CA GLU A 87 -3.60 -10.72 -1.76
C GLU A 87 -5.03 -10.41 -1.36
N THR A 88 -5.47 -10.96 -0.24
CA THR A 88 -6.83 -10.73 0.26
C THR A 88 -6.79 -10.59 1.77
N LEU A 89 -7.74 -9.83 2.32
CA LEU A 89 -7.85 -9.65 3.76
C LEU A 89 -8.24 -10.96 4.42
N LEU A 90 -7.63 -11.23 5.57
CA LEU A 90 -7.85 -12.44 6.37
C LEU A 90 -8.18 -12.06 7.80
N GLY A 91 -8.89 -12.96 8.49
CA GLY A 91 -9.20 -12.80 9.90
C GLY A 91 -10.10 -11.61 10.19
N ARG A 92 -9.85 -10.94 11.30
CA ARG A 92 -10.65 -9.79 11.75
C ARG A 92 -10.62 -8.63 10.78
N ALA A 93 -9.56 -8.49 10.01
CA ALA A 93 -9.44 -7.40 9.05
C ALA A 93 -10.56 -7.41 8.01
N ARG A 94 -11.08 -8.59 7.67
CA ARG A 94 -12.19 -8.69 6.71
C ARG A 94 -13.43 -7.94 7.17
N SER A 95 -13.67 -7.89 8.46
CA SER A 95 -14.82 -7.17 9.02
C SER A 95 -14.51 -5.73 9.39
N LEU A 96 -13.23 -5.40 9.59
CA LEU A 96 -12.80 -4.05 9.97
C LEU A 96 -12.74 -3.11 8.76
N PHE A 97 -12.27 -3.59 7.63
CA PHE A 97 -12.18 -2.79 6.41
C PHE A 97 -13.42 -2.91 5.55
N ARG A 98 -13.70 -1.85 4.78
CA ARG A 98 -14.74 -1.87 3.76
C ARG A 98 -14.10 -1.95 2.38
N PRO A 99 -14.53 -2.89 1.51
CA PRO A 99 -14.01 -2.92 0.14
C PRO A 99 -14.49 -1.70 -0.65
N VAL A 100 -13.56 -1.05 -1.33
CA VAL A 100 -13.84 0.07 -2.24
C VAL A 100 -13.85 -0.41 -3.67
N ASN A 101 -12.86 -1.24 -4.02
CA ASN A 101 -12.74 -1.82 -5.34
C ASN A 101 -12.16 -3.23 -5.21
N ASN A 102 -13.01 -4.24 -5.36
CA ASN A 102 -12.59 -5.63 -5.20
C ASN A 102 -11.61 -6.09 -6.28
N ARG A 103 -11.74 -5.56 -7.50
CA ARG A 103 -10.84 -5.92 -8.60
C ARG A 103 -9.44 -5.42 -8.34
N GLN A 104 -9.29 -4.20 -7.83
CA GLN A 104 -8.00 -3.58 -7.55
C GLN A 104 -7.52 -3.82 -6.12
N ARG A 105 -8.31 -4.53 -5.31
CA ARG A 105 -7.97 -4.82 -3.90
C ARG A 105 -7.72 -3.56 -3.10
N ILE A 106 -8.61 -2.60 -3.20
CA ILE A 106 -8.58 -1.36 -2.43
C ILE A 106 -9.63 -1.42 -1.34
N PHE A 107 -9.21 -1.14 -0.12
CA PHE A 107 -10.04 -1.20 1.08
C PHE A 107 -9.96 0.12 1.84
N ARG A 108 -11.00 0.43 2.59
CA ARG A 108 -11.08 1.67 3.36
C ARG A 108 -11.30 1.38 4.83
N LYS A 109 -10.59 2.11 5.70
CA LYS A 109 -10.89 2.13 7.12
C LYS A 109 -12.08 3.07 7.33
N PRO A 110 -13.22 2.61 7.88
CA PRO A 110 -14.38 3.47 8.12
C PRO A 110 -14.05 4.64 9.07
N GLU A 111 -14.73 5.71 8.84
CA GLU A 111 -14.65 6.88 9.73
C GLU A 111 -15.30 6.64 11.09
#